data_9f4569bce00ef6c331f94acf0c37d9d2
#
_entry.id   9f4569bce00ef6c331f94acf0c37d9d2
#
_cell.length_a   1.000
_cell.length_b   1.000
_cell.length_c   1.000
_cell.angle_alpha   90.00
_cell.angle_beta   90.00
_cell.angle_gamma   90.00
#
_symmetry.space_group_name_H-M   'P 1'
#
loop_
_entity.id
_entity.type
_entity.pdbx_description
1 polymer ?
#
loop_
_entity_poly.entity_id
_entity_poly.type
_entity_poly.pdbx_seq_one_letter_code
_entity_poly.pdbx_strand_id
1 'polypeptide(L)'
;MLRYPITERTMKMKKEFYPLGSVVRLKNGTKRIMICGRLQMRESDQKIFDYCACYYPEGILDPDELFLFQHEDIEEICFKGFCDEEEERIQQFIQKRCEELQL
;
A
#
# COMPACT_ATOMS: atom_id res chain seq x y z
N MET A 1 -11.53 13.57 -26.82
CA MET A 1 -10.47 13.71 -26.40
C MET A 1 -10.36 13.87 -25.03
N LEU A 2 -11.07 14.48 -24.49
CA LEU A 2 -11.00 14.57 -23.19
C LEU A 2 -11.19 13.37 -22.46
N ARG A 3 -11.86 12.40 -22.95
CA ARG A 3 -12.04 11.22 -22.30
C ARG A 3 -10.84 10.45 -22.07
N TYR A 4 -9.88 10.59 -22.90
CA TYR A 4 -8.70 9.83 -22.77
C TYR A 4 -7.94 10.15 -21.50
N PRO A 5 -7.70 11.43 -21.16
CA PRO A 5 -7.07 11.74 -19.90
C PRO A 5 -7.89 11.28 -18.71
N ILE A 6 -9.20 11.34 -18.80
CA ILE A 6 -10.01 10.88 -17.73
C ILE A 6 -9.86 9.40 -17.51
N THR A 7 -9.77 8.64 -18.59
CA THR A 7 -9.58 7.22 -18.50
C THR A 7 -8.26 6.89 -17.83
N GLU A 8 -7.22 7.58 -18.20
CA GLU A 8 -5.93 7.34 -17.60
C GLU A 8 -5.95 7.64 -16.12
N ARG A 9 -6.59 8.74 -15.75
CA ARG A 9 -6.65 9.08 -14.36
C ARG A 9 -7.43 8.06 -13.57
N THR A 10 -8.52 7.55 -14.13
CA THR A 10 -9.29 6.53 -13.46
C THR A 10 -8.46 5.29 -13.23
N MET A 11 -7.69 4.88 -14.22
CA MET A 11 -6.85 3.71 -14.06
C MET A 11 -5.77 3.93 -13.01
N LYS A 12 -5.18 5.10 -12.96
CA LYS A 12 -4.18 5.35 -11.97
C LYS A 12 -4.73 5.38 -10.58
N MET A 13 -5.97 5.80 -10.42
CA MET A 13 -6.55 5.88 -9.11
C MET A 13 -7.06 4.54 -8.60
N LYS A 14 -7.14 3.53 -9.46
CA LYS A 14 -7.60 2.23 -9.01
C LYS A 14 -6.43 1.33 -8.74
N LYS A 15 -5.81 1.53 -7.60
CA LYS A 15 -4.73 0.67 -7.16
C LYS A 15 -5.32 -0.55 -6.50
N GLU A 16 -4.74 -1.70 -6.82
CA GLU A 16 -5.11 -2.91 -6.14
C GLU A 16 -4.13 -3.07 -5.00
N PHE A 17 -4.56 -2.78 -3.78
CA PHE A 17 -3.67 -2.85 -2.64
C PHE A 17 -3.40 -4.29 -2.27
N TYR A 18 -2.16 -4.59 -1.93
CA TYR A 18 -1.82 -5.92 -1.46
C TYR A 18 -2.38 -6.14 -0.06
N PRO A 19 -2.80 -7.39 0.26
CA PRO A 19 -3.37 -7.67 1.58
C PRO A 19 -2.34 -7.55 2.68
N LEU A 20 -2.80 -7.41 3.92
CA LEU A 20 -1.93 -7.45 5.07
C LEU A 20 -1.22 -8.79 5.11
N GLY A 21 0.01 -8.80 5.56
CA GLY A 21 0.82 -10.00 5.60
C GLY A 21 1.58 -10.27 4.32
N SER A 22 1.36 -9.46 3.27
CA SER A 22 2.14 -9.60 2.05
C SER A 22 3.60 -9.24 2.33
N VAL A 23 4.52 -9.99 1.74
CA VAL A 23 5.94 -9.77 1.92
C VAL A 23 6.50 -9.24 0.62
N VAL A 24 7.15 -8.10 0.67
CA VAL A 24 7.61 -7.40 -0.54
C VAL A 24 9.05 -6.91 -0.35
N ARG A 25 9.65 -6.52 -1.46
CA ARG A 25 10.94 -5.87 -1.47
C ARG A 25 10.81 -4.56 -2.24
N LEU A 26 11.30 -3.49 -1.68
CA LEU A 26 11.19 -2.19 -2.31
C LEU A 26 12.32 -1.97 -3.32
N LYS A 27 12.11 -1.04 -4.25
CA LYS A 27 13.13 -0.68 -5.23
C LYS A 27 14.36 -0.20 -4.50
N ASN A 28 15.50 -0.64 -4.97
CA ASN A 28 16.80 -0.31 -4.39
C ASN A 28 17.01 -0.86 -2.99
N GLY A 29 16.10 -1.70 -2.51
CA GLY A 29 16.25 -2.34 -1.21
C GLY A 29 16.60 -3.79 -1.36
N THR A 30 17.20 -4.37 -0.33
CA THR A 30 17.54 -5.79 -0.33
C THR A 30 16.78 -6.54 0.75
N LYS A 31 16.24 -5.82 1.74
CA LYS A 31 15.53 -6.45 2.85
C LYS A 31 14.08 -6.67 2.51
N ARG A 32 13.56 -7.83 2.83
CA ARG A 32 12.13 -8.10 2.69
C ARG A 32 11.39 -7.47 3.87
N ILE A 33 10.21 -6.92 3.59
CA ILE A 33 9.38 -6.31 4.61
C ILE A 33 7.96 -6.82 4.45
N MET A 34 7.22 -6.82 5.55
CA MET A 34 5.87 -7.35 5.56
C MET A 34 4.87 -6.24 5.78
N ILE A 35 3.88 -6.14 4.89
CA ILE A 35 2.87 -5.10 4.97
C ILE A 35 1.98 -5.34 6.19
N CYS A 36 1.85 -4.33 7.04
CA CYS A 36 1.04 -4.42 8.24
C CYS A 36 -0.01 -3.31 8.34
N GLY A 37 -0.09 -2.43 7.35
CA GLY A 37 -1.14 -1.43 7.32
C GLY A 37 -1.27 -0.80 5.95
N ARG A 38 -2.41 -0.16 5.71
CA ARG A 38 -2.68 0.49 4.43
C ARG A 38 -3.25 1.88 4.69
N LEU A 39 -2.97 2.83 3.80
CA LEU A 39 -3.38 4.23 3.89
C LEU A 39 -3.00 4.84 5.23
N GLN A 40 -1.69 4.91 5.44
CA GLN A 40 -1.13 5.40 6.69
C GLN A 40 -0.65 6.84 6.53
N MET A 41 -0.97 7.69 7.50
CA MET A 41 -0.57 9.09 7.45
C MET A 41 0.64 9.31 8.34
N ARG A 42 1.64 10.00 7.79
CA ARG A 42 2.81 10.37 8.58
C ARG A 42 2.50 11.64 9.36
N GLU A 43 2.70 11.59 10.68
CA GLU A 43 2.32 12.70 11.52
C GLU A 43 3.07 13.99 11.22
N SER A 44 4.33 13.87 10.89
CA SER A 44 5.17 15.05 10.76
C SER A 44 4.70 16.01 9.68
N ASP A 45 4.18 15.49 8.55
CA ASP A 45 3.75 16.35 7.44
C ASP A 45 2.38 15.96 6.91
N GLN A 46 1.71 15.02 7.57
CA GLN A 46 0.37 14.54 7.19
C GLN A 46 0.31 13.97 5.78
N LYS A 47 1.44 13.49 5.28
CA LYS A 47 1.48 12.82 3.99
C LYS A 47 0.92 11.42 4.15
N ILE A 48 0.08 11.00 3.19
CA ILE A 48 -0.55 9.68 3.23
C ILE A 48 0.22 8.73 2.34
N PHE A 49 0.54 7.55 2.89
CA PHE A 49 1.25 6.51 2.17
C PHE A 49 0.34 5.32 1.97
N ASP A 50 0.53 4.60 0.88
CA ASP A 50 -0.30 3.44 0.57
C ASP A 50 -0.13 2.35 1.62
N TYR A 51 1.07 2.17 2.14
CA TYR A 51 1.37 1.07 3.05
C TYR A 51 2.27 1.46 4.20
N CYS A 52 2.16 0.69 5.29
CA CYS A 52 3.26 0.62 6.25
C CYS A 52 3.65 -0.84 6.41
N ALA A 53 4.89 -1.08 6.78
CA ALA A 53 5.43 -2.44 6.87
C ALA A 53 6.47 -2.53 7.96
N CYS A 54 6.68 -3.77 8.43
CA CYS A 54 7.72 -4.07 9.39
C CYS A 54 8.75 -4.97 8.72
N TYR A 55 9.86 -5.22 9.42
CA TYR A 55 10.88 -6.13 8.90
C TYR A 55 10.35 -7.55 8.81
N TYR A 56 10.78 -8.27 7.79
CA TYR A 56 10.50 -9.68 7.68
C TYR A 56 11.85 -10.42 7.72
N PRO A 57 12.02 -11.43 8.58
CA PRO A 57 11.04 -12.03 9.47
C PRO A 57 11.04 -11.50 10.89
N GLU A 58 11.74 -10.43 11.17
CA GLU A 58 11.91 -9.95 12.54
C GLU A 58 10.63 -9.38 13.15
N GLY A 59 9.75 -8.81 12.33
CA GLY A 59 8.53 -8.20 12.83
C GLY A 59 8.73 -6.75 13.21
N ILE A 60 7.86 -6.25 14.09
CA ILE A 60 7.96 -4.87 14.53
C ILE A 60 8.97 -4.78 15.65
N LEU A 61 10.11 -4.16 15.36
CA LEU A 61 11.15 -3.98 16.36
C LEU A 61 10.93 -2.70 17.16
N ASP A 62 10.44 -1.66 16.48
CA ASP A 62 10.15 -0.39 17.10
C ASP A 62 8.91 0.16 16.41
N PRO A 63 7.78 0.32 17.14
CA PRO A 63 6.55 0.77 16.50
C PRO A 63 6.66 2.17 15.90
N ASP A 64 7.66 2.96 16.30
CA ASP A 64 7.85 4.27 15.73
C ASP A 64 8.71 4.26 14.47
N GLU A 65 9.21 3.09 14.07
CA GLU A 65 10.10 2.98 12.94
C GLU A 65 9.60 2.02 11.89
N LEU A 66 8.33 2.12 11.54
CA LEU A 66 7.77 1.32 10.46
C LEU A 66 8.09 1.97 9.12
N PHE A 67 8.20 1.15 8.08
CA PHE A 67 8.41 1.66 6.74
C PHE A 67 7.11 2.22 6.19
N LEU A 68 7.18 3.41 5.60
CA LEU A 68 6.03 4.01 4.91
C LEU A 68 6.41 4.13 3.45
N PHE A 69 5.57 3.62 2.54
CA PHE A 69 5.92 3.63 1.13
C PHE A 69 4.67 3.57 0.25
N GLN A 70 4.86 3.87 -1.01
CA GLN A 70 3.78 3.86 -1.97
C GLN A 70 3.77 2.56 -2.75
N HIS A 71 2.64 2.24 -3.35
CA HIS A 71 2.50 1.02 -4.14
C HIS A 71 3.59 0.94 -5.22
N GLU A 72 3.89 2.07 -5.83
CA GLU A 72 4.88 2.14 -6.90
C GLU A 72 6.30 1.83 -6.44
N ASP A 73 6.55 1.91 -5.14
CA ASP A 73 7.89 1.65 -4.63
C ASP A 73 8.21 0.17 -4.51
N ILE A 74 7.22 -0.69 -4.72
CA ILE A 74 7.42 -2.13 -4.60
C ILE A 74 8.10 -2.67 -5.86
N GLU A 75 9.23 -3.33 -5.68
CA GLU A 75 9.94 -3.95 -6.78
C GLU A 75 9.47 -5.38 -7.00
N GLU A 76 9.24 -6.11 -5.93
CA GLU A 76 8.93 -7.53 -6.02
C GLU A 76 7.96 -7.92 -4.93
N ILE A 77 6.96 -8.75 -5.27
CA ILE A 77 6.10 -9.31 -4.25
C ILE A 77 6.57 -10.74 -4.03
N CYS A 78 7.05 -11.00 -2.82
CA CYS A 78 7.59 -12.30 -2.46
C CYS A 78 6.50 -13.26 -2.01
N PHE A 79 5.47 -12.73 -1.37
CA PHE A 79 4.35 -13.53 -0.89
C PHE A 79 3.12 -12.65 -0.78
N LYS A 80 2.01 -13.09 -1.34
CA LYS A 80 0.77 -12.32 -1.25
C LYS A 80 0.00 -12.80 -0.04
N GLY A 81 -0.41 -11.88 0.82
CA GLY A 81 -1.10 -12.21 2.06
C GLY A 81 -2.48 -12.80 1.83
N PHE A 82 -3.08 -13.19 2.92
CA PHE A 82 -4.38 -13.85 2.90
C PHE A 82 -5.46 -12.91 2.36
N CYS A 83 -6.30 -13.41 1.48
CA CYS A 83 -7.33 -12.61 0.85
C CYS A 83 -8.62 -13.42 0.79
N ASP A 84 -9.69 -12.90 1.37
CA ASP A 84 -11.00 -13.53 1.35
C ASP A 84 -12.06 -12.47 1.09
N GLU A 85 -13.32 -12.79 1.36
CA GLU A 85 -14.42 -11.86 1.10
C GLU A 85 -14.32 -10.61 1.96
N GLU A 86 -13.83 -10.74 3.18
CA GLU A 86 -13.66 -9.57 4.04
C GLU A 86 -12.60 -8.64 3.46
N GLU A 87 -11.51 -9.22 2.96
CA GLU A 87 -10.47 -8.43 2.34
C GLU A 87 -10.99 -7.72 1.10
N GLU A 88 -11.83 -8.39 0.33
CA GLU A 88 -12.40 -7.77 -0.86
C GLU A 88 -13.26 -6.56 -0.49
N ARG A 89 -14.01 -6.64 0.59
CA ARG A 89 -14.83 -5.53 1.03
C ARG A 89 -13.96 -4.36 1.50
N ILE A 90 -12.87 -4.65 2.20
CA ILE A 90 -11.94 -3.62 2.63
C ILE A 90 -11.28 -2.96 1.41
N GLN A 91 -10.95 -3.75 0.39
CA GLN A 91 -10.36 -3.19 -0.83
C GLN A 91 -11.30 -2.16 -1.46
N GLN A 92 -12.58 -2.45 -1.49
CA GLN A 92 -13.54 -1.51 -2.05
C GLN A 92 -13.61 -0.25 -1.22
N PHE A 93 -13.57 -0.38 0.10
CA PHE A 93 -13.58 0.76 1.00
C PHE A 93 -12.32 1.60 0.80
N ILE A 94 -11.16 0.96 0.67
CA ILE A 94 -9.90 1.65 0.46
C ILE A 94 -9.93 2.41 -0.86
N GLN A 95 -10.46 1.79 -1.93
CA GLN A 95 -10.57 2.46 -3.21
C GLN A 95 -11.42 3.72 -3.10
N LYS A 96 -12.52 3.63 -2.37
CA LYS A 96 -13.38 4.77 -2.20
C LYS A 96 -12.69 5.88 -1.41
N ARG A 97 -11.95 5.50 -0.37
CA ARG A 97 -11.20 6.50 0.40
C ARG A 97 -10.13 7.17 -0.44
N CYS A 98 -9.48 6.41 -1.31
CA CYS A 98 -8.48 6.98 -2.21
C CYS A 98 -9.11 8.02 -3.11
N GLU A 99 -10.30 7.75 -3.63
CA GLU A 99 -11.00 8.71 -4.47
C GLU A 99 -11.35 9.97 -3.67
N GLU A 100 -11.84 9.81 -2.45
CA GLU A 100 -12.18 10.94 -1.61
C GLU A 100 -10.97 11.80 -1.29
N LEU A 101 -9.83 11.17 -1.09
CA LEU A 101 -8.60 11.87 -0.74
C LEU A 101 -7.81 12.30 -1.97
N GLN A 102 -8.28 11.94 -3.15
CA GLN A 102 -7.63 12.28 -4.42
C GLN A 102 -6.21 11.73 -4.51
N LEU A 103 -6.06 10.49 -4.12
CA LEU A 103 -4.75 9.83 -4.16
C LEU A 103 -4.55 9.04 -5.45
#